data_0fcb4d82452765733e26c3d55d122ff1
#
_entry.id   0fcb4d82452765733e26c3d55d122ff1
#
_cell.length_a   1.000
_cell.length_b   1.000
_cell.length_c   1.000
_cell.angle_alpha   90.00
_cell.angle_beta   90.00
_cell.angle_gamma   90.00
#
_symmetry.space_group_name_H-M   'P 1'
#
loop_
_entity.id
_entity.type
_entity.pdbx_description
1 polymer ?
#
loop_
_entity_poly.entity_id
_entity_poly.type
_entity_poly.pdbx_seq_one_letter_code
_entity_poly.pdbx_strand_id
1 'polypeptide(L)'
;DGKRVPTDGKLIYRGIDVEQIVRAAYAEDRFVFEEVIWLLLFGSLPTPHQLASFKQVLEAHRELPKDFAEDMIMKAPSPNIMNKMARSVLALYSYDDNPEEQSLTNILSQSIALIASLPTIMVNAYQIKRRVSDRQSMYLHLP
;
A
#
# COMPACT_ATOMS: atom_id res chain seq x y z
N ASP A 1 -40.58 -14.59 -7.10
CA ASP A 1 -40.21 -14.63 -8.53
C ASP A 1 -38.72 -14.63 -8.76
N GLY A 2 -37.84 -15.22 -8.33
CA GLY A 2 -36.40 -15.39 -8.56
C GLY A 2 -35.67 -14.65 -9.71
N LYS A 3 -36.24 -13.58 -10.20
CA LYS A 3 -35.58 -12.72 -11.22
C LYS A 3 -34.51 -11.85 -10.58
N ARG A 4 -33.27 -12.02 -11.04
CA ARG A 4 -32.17 -11.09 -10.69
C ARG A 4 -32.42 -9.76 -11.40
N VAL A 5 -32.49 -8.69 -10.64
CA VAL A 5 -32.58 -7.31 -11.15
C VAL A 5 -31.26 -6.58 -10.84
N PRO A 6 -30.75 -5.74 -11.75
CA PRO A 6 -29.62 -4.89 -11.48
C PRO A 6 -29.91 -4.00 -10.27
N THR A 7 -28.94 -3.83 -9.39
CA THR A 7 -28.97 -2.92 -8.26
C THR A 7 -27.59 -2.29 -8.09
N ASP A 8 -27.55 -1.10 -7.46
CA ASP A 8 -26.27 -0.45 -7.17
C ASP A 8 -25.40 -1.31 -6.27
N GLY A 9 -24.13 -1.33 -6.56
CA GLY A 9 -23.13 -2.00 -5.74
C GLY A 9 -23.03 -1.36 -4.35
N LYS A 10 -22.81 -2.16 -3.32
CA LYS A 10 -22.55 -1.69 -1.97
C LYS A 10 -21.29 -2.34 -1.42
N LEU A 11 -20.32 -1.51 -0.99
CA LEU A 11 -19.08 -1.95 -0.40
C LEU A 11 -19.04 -1.57 1.08
N ILE A 12 -18.84 -2.57 1.93
CA ILE A 12 -18.83 -2.41 3.39
C ILE A 12 -17.47 -2.87 3.93
N TYR A 13 -16.78 -2.01 4.67
CA TYR A 13 -15.54 -2.31 5.39
C TYR A 13 -15.83 -2.42 6.89
N ARG A 14 -15.70 -3.64 7.45
CA ARG A 14 -15.92 -3.90 8.88
C ARG A 14 -17.23 -3.31 9.41
N GLY A 15 -18.33 -3.41 8.62
CA GLY A 15 -19.65 -2.90 8.98
C GLY A 15 -19.93 -1.44 8.61
N ILE A 16 -18.95 -0.71 8.12
CA ILE A 16 -19.08 0.69 7.69
C ILE A 16 -19.16 0.77 6.17
N ASP A 17 -20.14 1.50 5.65
CA ASP A 17 -20.27 1.76 4.23
C ASP A 17 -19.14 2.67 3.74
N VAL A 18 -18.44 2.23 2.68
CA VAL A 18 -17.30 2.99 2.12
C VAL A 18 -17.70 4.39 1.67
N GLU A 19 -18.92 4.56 1.15
CA GLU A 19 -19.40 5.89 0.78
C GLU A 19 -19.47 6.85 1.97
N GLN A 20 -19.80 6.37 3.17
CA GLN A 20 -19.81 7.20 4.39
C GLN A 20 -18.39 7.68 4.73
N ILE A 21 -17.40 6.80 4.61
CA ILE A 21 -15.98 7.13 4.85
C ILE A 21 -15.53 8.20 3.85
N VAL A 22 -15.82 8.00 2.56
CA VAL A 22 -15.43 8.93 1.50
C VAL A 22 -16.12 10.30 1.65
N ARG A 23 -17.43 10.32 1.96
CA ARG A 23 -18.16 11.56 2.18
C ARG A 23 -17.63 12.35 3.36
N ALA A 24 -17.31 11.69 4.46
CA ALA A 24 -16.70 12.33 5.64
C ALA A 24 -15.33 12.92 5.29
N ALA A 25 -14.48 12.15 4.61
CA ALA A 25 -13.18 12.61 4.14
C ALA A 25 -13.25 13.84 3.25
N TYR A 26 -14.19 13.83 2.29
CA TYR A 26 -14.41 14.94 1.37
C TYR A 26 -14.91 16.19 2.10
N ALA A 27 -15.84 16.03 3.05
CA ALA A 27 -16.39 17.15 3.84
C ALA A 27 -15.35 17.81 4.74
N GLU A 28 -14.35 17.04 5.20
CA GLU A 28 -13.28 17.51 6.08
C GLU A 28 -11.97 17.84 5.33
N ASP A 29 -11.97 17.75 3.99
CA ASP A 29 -10.81 17.99 3.12
C ASP A 29 -9.55 17.23 3.58
N ARG A 30 -9.67 15.93 3.84
CA ARG A 30 -8.61 15.07 4.35
C ARG A 30 -8.49 13.74 3.64
N PHE A 31 -7.30 13.14 3.72
CA PHE A 31 -7.06 11.78 3.26
C PHE A 31 -7.40 10.76 4.35
N VAL A 32 -7.96 9.62 3.95
CA VAL A 32 -8.44 8.55 4.86
C VAL A 32 -7.73 7.22 4.67
N PHE A 33 -6.66 7.18 3.91
CA PHE A 33 -5.98 5.92 3.57
C PHE A 33 -5.54 5.16 4.84
N GLU A 34 -4.88 5.84 5.77
CA GLU A 34 -4.39 5.24 7.01
C GLU A 34 -5.53 4.81 7.95
N GLU A 35 -6.64 5.56 7.96
CA GLU A 35 -7.84 5.18 8.72
C GLU A 35 -8.48 3.92 8.17
N VAL A 36 -8.51 3.77 6.84
CA VAL A 36 -9.03 2.56 6.19
C VAL A 36 -8.14 1.36 6.47
N ILE A 37 -6.81 1.52 6.42
CA ILE A 37 -5.88 0.45 6.81
C ILE A 37 -6.17 0.03 8.25
N TRP A 38 -6.23 0.97 9.17
CA TRP A 38 -6.52 0.71 10.58
C TRP A 38 -7.85 -0.02 10.75
N LEU A 39 -8.92 0.48 10.11
CA LEU A 39 -10.25 -0.15 10.17
C LEU A 39 -10.21 -1.61 9.71
N LEU A 40 -9.55 -1.90 8.60
CA LEU A 40 -9.46 -3.25 8.06
C LEU A 40 -8.65 -4.19 8.96
N LEU A 41 -7.56 -3.72 9.55
CA LEU A 41 -6.70 -4.51 10.44
C LEU A 41 -7.34 -4.73 11.81
N PHE A 42 -7.89 -3.68 12.44
CA PHE A 42 -8.31 -3.71 13.83
C PHE A 42 -9.84 -3.74 14.03
N GLY A 43 -10.64 -3.57 12.97
CA GLY A 43 -12.09 -3.75 13.02
C GLY A 43 -12.91 -2.53 13.49
N SER A 44 -12.27 -1.44 13.87
CA SER A 44 -12.91 -0.17 14.29
C SER A 44 -12.11 1.03 13.76
N LEU A 45 -12.75 2.20 13.67
CA LEU A 45 -12.04 3.43 13.33
C LEU A 45 -11.07 3.83 14.47
N PRO A 46 -9.90 4.40 14.12
CA PRO A 46 -8.94 4.83 15.12
C PRO A 46 -9.41 6.11 15.84
N THR A 47 -9.01 6.27 17.10
CA THR A 47 -9.03 7.59 17.74
C THR A 47 -7.97 8.50 17.11
N PRO A 48 -8.06 9.84 17.28
CA PRO A 48 -7.05 10.75 16.74
C PRO A 48 -5.62 10.42 17.20
N HIS A 49 -5.44 10.01 18.45
CA HIS A 49 -4.15 9.61 19.01
C HIS A 49 -3.62 8.31 18.35
N GLN A 50 -4.50 7.30 18.21
CA GLN A 50 -4.13 6.05 17.53
C GLN A 50 -3.76 6.28 16.07
N LEU A 51 -4.51 7.13 15.36
CA LEU A 51 -4.20 7.48 13.98
C LEU A 51 -2.84 8.17 13.86
N ALA A 52 -2.55 9.13 14.75
CA ALA A 52 -1.27 9.82 14.74
C ALA A 52 -0.09 8.85 14.98
N SER A 53 -0.19 7.97 15.97
CA SER A 53 0.82 6.95 16.25
C SER A 53 0.96 5.96 15.10
N PHE A 54 -0.14 5.54 14.48
CA PHE A 54 -0.12 4.62 13.35
C PHE A 54 0.53 5.21 12.10
N LYS A 55 0.30 6.51 11.83
CA LYS A 55 0.99 7.22 10.74
C LYS A 55 2.50 7.22 10.94
N GLN A 56 2.98 7.43 12.16
CA GLN A 56 4.42 7.35 12.46
C GLN A 56 4.98 5.94 12.20
N VAL A 57 4.23 4.90 12.57
CA VAL A 57 4.64 3.51 12.28
C VAL A 57 4.73 3.26 10.77
N LEU A 58 3.73 3.68 9.99
CA LEU A 58 3.77 3.54 8.53
C LEU A 58 4.92 4.33 7.92
N GLU A 59 5.17 5.55 8.39
CA GLU A 59 6.27 6.40 7.92
C GLU A 59 7.63 5.75 8.14
N ALA A 60 7.85 5.15 9.30
CA ALA A 60 9.09 4.43 9.62
C ALA A 60 9.35 3.21 8.71
N HIS A 61 8.32 2.66 8.06
CA HIS A 61 8.42 1.49 7.17
C HIS A 61 8.36 1.84 5.68
N ARG A 62 8.37 3.13 5.30
CA ARG A 62 8.31 3.53 3.88
C ARG A 62 9.62 3.33 3.13
N GLU A 63 10.73 3.37 3.84
CA GLU A 63 12.05 3.20 3.25
C GLU A 63 12.23 1.76 2.75
N LEU A 64 12.74 1.63 1.53
CA LEU A 64 13.04 0.32 0.96
C LEU A 64 14.39 -0.17 1.50
N PRO A 65 14.62 -1.50 1.52
CA PRO A 65 15.93 -2.04 1.85
C PRO A 65 17.04 -1.42 1.00
N LYS A 66 18.24 -1.35 1.55
CA LYS A 66 19.41 -0.80 0.85
C LYS A 66 19.57 -1.43 -0.53
N ASP A 67 19.83 -0.61 -1.52
CA ASP A 67 20.06 -0.98 -2.93
C ASP A 67 18.86 -1.70 -3.61
N PHE A 68 17.71 -1.83 -2.93
CA PHE A 68 16.54 -2.53 -3.46
C PHE A 68 16.00 -1.87 -4.74
N ALA A 69 15.92 -0.54 -4.77
CA ALA A 69 15.43 0.18 -5.94
C ALA A 69 16.33 -0.05 -7.16
N GLU A 70 17.64 -0.01 -6.96
CA GLU A 70 18.64 -0.22 -8.02
C GLU A 70 18.60 -1.66 -8.52
N ASP A 71 18.68 -2.62 -7.62
CA ASP A 71 18.86 -4.03 -7.95
C ASP A 71 17.56 -4.69 -8.43
N MET A 72 16.45 -4.39 -7.77
CA MET A 72 15.18 -5.07 -8.06
C MET A 72 14.27 -4.30 -9.02
N ILE A 73 14.40 -2.98 -9.12
CA ILE A 73 13.52 -2.18 -9.96
C ILE A 73 14.26 -1.65 -11.19
N MET A 74 15.41 -0.99 -11.03
CA MET A 74 16.13 -0.33 -12.13
C MET A 74 16.82 -1.32 -13.09
N LYS A 75 17.47 -2.35 -12.56
CA LYS A 75 18.21 -3.33 -13.39
C LYS A 75 17.31 -4.23 -14.23
N ALA A 76 16.04 -4.40 -13.81
CA ALA A 76 15.07 -5.22 -14.53
C ALA A 76 13.74 -4.49 -14.74
N PRO A 77 13.73 -3.38 -15.51
CA PRO A 77 12.51 -2.59 -15.73
C PRO A 77 11.41 -3.42 -16.40
N SER A 78 10.17 -2.99 -16.21
CA SER A 78 9.01 -3.62 -16.84
C SER A 78 8.07 -2.55 -17.40
N PRO A 79 7.53 -2.73 -18.61
CA PRO A 79 6.46 -1.87 -19.12
C PRO A 79 5.15 -2.08 -18.33
N ASN A 80 5.00 -3.23 -17.66
CA ASN A 80 3.84 -3.58 -16.83
C ASN A 80 4.15 -3.33 -15.36
N ILE A 81 3.57 -2.26 -14.79
CA ILE A 81 3.78 -1.85 -13.39
C ILE A 81 3.27 -2.90 -12.41
N MET A 82 2.08 -3.49 -12.65
CA MET A 82 1.55 -4.53 -11.76
C MET A 82 2.47 -5.75 -11.67
N ASN A 83 2.99 -6.20 -12.81
CA ASN A 83 3.98 -7.28 -12.83
C ASN A 83 5.24 -6.89 -12.07
N LYS A 84 5.70 -5.63 -12.21
CA LYS A 84 6.88 -5.15 -11.47
C LYS A 84 6.63 -5.11 -9.97
N MET A 85 5.48 -4.62 -9.54
CA MET A 85 5.08 -4.63 -8.14
C MET A 85 5.04 -6.04 -7.56
N ALA A 86 4.40 -6.99 -8.24
CA ALA A 86 4.33 -8.38 -7.80
C ALA A 86 5.73 -9.00 -7.61
N ARG A 87 6.63 -8.79 -8.56
CA ARG A 87 8.03 -9.27 -8.45
C ARG A 87 8.78 -8.59 -7.31
N SER A 88 8.54 -7.31 -7.08
CA SER A 88 9.15 -6.57 -5.97
C SER A 88 8.67 -7.08 -4.62
N VAL A 89 7.38 -7.38 -4.48
CA VAL A 89 6.83 -8.01 -3.27
C VAL A 89 7.49 -9.36 -2.98
N LEU A 90 7.63 -10.20 -4.01
CA LEU A 90 8.31 -11.50 -3.84
C LEU A 90 9.81 -11.33 -3.49
N ALA A 91 10.47 -10.30 -4.03
CA ALA A 91 11.87 -10.04 -3.72
C ALA A 91 12.08 -9.55 -2.27
N LEU A 92 11.09 -8.86 -1.68
CA LEU A 92 11.15 -8.41 -0.28
C LEU A 92 11.30 -9.57 0.72
N TYR A 93 10.85 -10.77 0.36
CA TYR A 93 11.06 -11.99 1.16
C TYR A 93 12.53 -12.19 1.57
N SER A 94 13.46 -11.89 0.68
CA SER A 94 14.90 -12.07 0.93
C SER A 94 15.51 -11.03 1.89
N TYR A 95 14.75 -9.99 2.24
CA TYR A 95 15.16 -8.92 3.14
C TYR A 95 14.46 -8.99 4.50
N ASP A 96 13.63 -10.01 4.71
CA ASP A 96 12.96 -10.28 5.98
C ASP A 96 13.78 -11.28 6.79
N ASP A 97 14.06 -10.97 8.04
CA ASP A 97 14.84 -11.84 8.92
C ASP A 97 14.05 -13.08 9.37
N ASN A 98 12.72 -13.01 9.37
CA ASN A 98 11.83 -14.08 9.84
C ASN A 98 10.63 -14.31 8.90
N PRO A 99 10.86 -14.56 7.59
CA PRO A 99 9.79 -14.57 6.59
C PRO A 99 8.76 -15.68 6.80
N GLU A 100 9.14 -16.80 7.44
CA GLU A 100 8.30 -17.98 7.67
C GLU A 100 7.64 -18.00 9.06
N GLU A 101 7.92 -17.02 9.92
CA GLU A 101 7.32 -16.98 11.24
C GLU A 101 5.85 -16.56 11.18
N GLN A 102 4.96 -17.44 11.68
CA GLN A 102 3.49 -17.27 11.59
C GLN A 102 2.85 -16.73 12.87
N SER A 103 3.61 -16.12 13.77
CA SER A 103 3.03 -15.43 14.91
C SER A 103 2.18 -14.24 14.43
N LEU A 104 1.09 -13.94 15.14
CA LEU A 104 0.23 -12.80 14.82
C LEU A 104 1.00 -11.49 14.78
N THR A 105 1.96 -11.33 15.69
CA THR A 105 2.82 -10.14 15.76
C THR A 105 3.68 -10.00 14.51
N ASN A 106 4.32 -11.08 14.06
CA ASN A 106 5.15 -11.05 12.87
C ASN A 106 4.33 -10.79 11.61
N ILE A 107 3.19 -11.49 11.45
CA ILE A 107 2.28 -11.29 10.31
C ILE A 107 1.80 -9.82 10.26
N LEU A 108 1.47 -9.23 11.39
CA LEU A 108 1.05 -7.82 11.46
C LEU A 108 2.21 -6.88 11.07
N SER A 109 3.41 -7.12 11.59
CA SER A 109 4.60 -6.34 11.27
C SER A 109 4.92 -6.38 9.77
N GLN A 110 4.96 -7.59 9.18
CA GLN A 110 5.17 -7.79 7.75
C GLN A 110 4.09 -7.10 6.90
N SER A 111 2.82 -7.20 7.33
CA SER A 111 1.70 -6.54 6.64
C SER A 111 1.85 -5.02 6.64
N ILE A 112 2.22 -4.43 7.78
CA ILE A 112 2.43 -2.98 7.91
C ILE A 112 3.61 -2.54 7.04
N ALA A 113 4.74 -3.25 7.10
CA ALA A 113 5.92 -2.95 6.29
C ALA A 113 5.61 -3.01 4.80
N LEU A 114 4.88 -4.04 4.36
CA LEU A 114 4.48 -4.19 2.96
C LEU A 114 3.54 -3.06 2.51
N ILE A 115 2.49 -2.76 3.28
CA ILE A 115 1.55 -1.68 2.97
C ILE A 115 2.29 -0.33 2.87
N ALA A 116 3.22 -0.06 3.77
CA ALA A 116 3.98 1.19 3.81
C ALA A 116 4.96 1.33 2.63
N SER A 117 5.60 0.24 2.20
CA SER A 117 6.61 0.25 1.13
C SER A 117 6.01 0.21 -0.29
N LEU A 118 4.80 -0.33 -0.47
CA LEU A 118 4.16 -0.47 -1.80
C LEU A 118 4.07 0.84 -2.59
N PRO A 119 3.68 2.00 -2.03
CA PRO A 119 3.67 3.27 -2.74
C PRO A 119 5.04 3.67 -3.27
N THR A 120 6.10 3.50 -2.48
CA THR A 120 7.49 3.78 -2.88
C THR A 120 7.92 2.88 -4.04
N ILE A 121 7.63 1.58 -3.97
CA ILE A 121 7.89 0.62 -5.05
C ILE A 121 7.15 1.03 -6.32
N MET A 122 5.86 1.38 -6.21
CA MET A 122 5.04 1.76 -7.36
C MET A 122 5.56 3.01 -8.06
N VAL A 123 5.89 4.05 -7.29
CA VAL A 123 6.42 5.31 -7.85
C VAL A 123 7.77 5.07 -8.53
N ASN A 124 8.68 4.33 -7.92
CA ASN A 124 9.97 3.99 -8.51
C ASN A 124 9.79 3.17 -9.80
N ALA A 125 8.93 2.16 -9.78
CA ALA A 125 8.64 1.34 -10.97
C ALA A 125 8.05 2.19 -12.11
N TYR A 126 7.16 3.12 -11.80
CA TYR A 126 6.56 4.02 -12.78
C TYR A 126 7.58 5.00 -13.37
N GLN A 127 8.41 5.63 -12.56
CA GLN A 127 9.44 6.56 -13.02
C GLN A 127 10.47 5.86 -13.92
N ILE A 128 10.87 4.66 -13.56
CA ILE A 128 11.81 3.84 -14.36
C ILE A 128 11.16 3.42 -15.68
N LYS A 129 9.89 3.02 -15.66
CA LYS A 129 9.15 2.75 -16.91
C LYS A 129 9.13 3.98 -17.81
N ARG A 130 8.82 5.16 -17.28
CA ARG A 130 8.82 6.41 -18.06
C ARG A 130 10.17 6.66 -18.74
N ARG A 131 11.27 6.45 -18.03
CA ARG A 131 12.61 6.63 -18.58
C ARG A 131 12.92 5.61 -19.66
N VAL A 132 12.70 4.32 -19.40
CA VAL A 132 13.16 3.23 -20.25
C VAL A 132 12.22 2.98 -21.43
N SER A 133 10.91 2.93 -21.18
CA SER A 133 9.90 2.61 -22.20
C SER A 133 9.42 3.84 -22.94
N ASP A 134 9.16 4.93 -22.22
CA ASP A 134 8.54 6.12 -22.77
C ASP A 134 9.57 7.22 -23.13
N ARG A 135 10.87 6.96 -22.87
CA ARG A 135 12.01 7.87 -23.13
C ARG A 135 11.84 9.27 -22.54
N GLN A 136 11.20 9.35 -21.38
CA GLN A 136 10.97 10.61 -20.66
C GLN A 136 12.00 10.79 -19.53
N SER A 137 12.12 12.03 -19.03
CA SER A 137 12.96 12.32 -17.88
C SER A 137 12.45 11.59 -16.62
N MET A 138 13.38 11.11 -15.81
CA MET A 138 13.09 10.42 -14.56
C MET A 138 13.31 11.38 -13.39
N TYR A 139 12.33 11.40 -12.49
CA TYR A 139 12.46 12.04 -11.19
C TYR A 139 12.29 10.96 -10.11
N LEU A 140 13.36 10.70 -9.37
CA LEU A 140 13.29 9.85 -8.19
C LEU A 140 12.92 10.74 -7.01
N HIS A 141 11.79 10.47 -6.40
CA HIS A 141 11.42 11.07 -5.14
C HIS A 141 11.95 10.19 -4.02
N LEU A 142 12.72 10.78 -3.13
CA LEU A 142 13.05 10.16 -1.84
C LEU A 142 11.78 10.20 -0.97
N PRO A 143 11.54 9.16 -0.15
CA PRO A 143 10.38 9.07 0.73
C PRO A 143 10.35 10.14 1.81
#